data_2c0e6ca11846b18def10a478e4a0997a
#
_entry.id   2c0e6ca11846b18def10a478e4a0997a
#
_cell.length_a   1.000
_cell.length_b   1.000
_cell.length_c   1.000
_cell.angle_alpha   90.00
_cell.angle_beta   90.00
_cell.angle_gamma   90.00
#
_symmetry.space_group_name_H-M   'P 1'
#
loop_
_entity.id
_entity.type
_entity.pdbx_description
1 polymer ?
#
loop_
_entity_poly.entity_id
_entity_poly.type
_entity_poly.pdbx_seq_one_letter_code
_entity_poly.pdbx_strand_id
1 'polypeptide(L)'
;MNIAIETPLQTPTDQLAAWVENLNECLARRDLDGALELFADECYWRDLLLFSWNLVTLEGKPAIRDMLETRLDQTRPEQWKVEGEATLNNGVLEGWISLETEAARGKGYVRLKEGLCWTLLTTMRELKGFEEPSGRRRPMGANHGHAHADKRNWLERRRDEEASLGITTQPYCLIVGGGQGGLGLAARLKRMGVPTLIVDKAERPGDQWRGRYKSLCLHDPVWYDHM
;
A
#
# COMPACT_ATOMS: atom_id res chain seq x y z
N MET A 1 -39.84 -22.03 35.72
CA MET A 1 -38.63 -22.52 35.04
C MET A 1 -38.05 -21.34 34.29
N ASN A 2 -37.09 -20.60 34.88
CA ASN A 2 -36.45 -19.46 34.25
C ASN A 2 -35.33 -19.98 33.35
N ILE A 3 -35.51 -19.90 32.08
CA ILE A 3 -34.46 -20.13 31.11
C ILE A 3 -33.58 -18.85 31.14
N ALA A 4 -32.44 -18.92 31.81
CA ALA A 4 -31.44 -17.90 31.67
C ALA A 4 -30.94 -17.92 30.21
N ILE A 5 -31.23 -16.87 29.45
CA ILE A 5 -30.65 -16.67 28.13
C ILE A 5 -29.20 -16.32 28.40
N GLU A 6 -28.30 -17.30 28.29
CA GLU A 6 -26.86 -17.03 28.29
C GLU A 6 -26.55 -16.15 27.06
N THR A 7 -26.11 -14.93 27.31
CA THR A 7 -25.56 -14.06 26.27
C THR A 7 -24.39 -14.82 25.63
N PRO A 8 -24.37 -15.08 24.32
CA PRO A 8 -23.25 -15.79 23.71
C PRO A 8 -21.95 -15.03 23.98
N LEU A 9 -20.94 -15.75 24.43
CA LEU A 9 -19.59 -15.21 24.62
C LEU A 9 -19.14 -14.60 23.30
N GLN A 10 -18.83 -13.30 23.28
CA GLN A 10 -18.32 -12.61 22.10
C GLN A 10 -17.02 -13.27 21.66
N THR A 11 -16.97 -13.66 20.38
CA THR A 11 -15.75 -14.22 19.80
C THR A 11 -14.65 -13.12 19.69
N PRO A 12 -13.37 -13.49 19.57
CA PRO A 12 -12.32 -12.52 19.29
C PRO A 12 -12.63 -11.64 18.08
N THR A 13 -13.22 -12.21 17.05
CA THR A 13 -13.62 -11.47 15.83
C THR A 13 -14.74 -10.45 16.12
N ASP A 14 -15.74 -10.82 16.95
CA ASP A 14 -16.81 -9.89 17.33
C ASP A 14 -16.28 -8.71 18.15
N GLN A 15 -15.31 -8.97 19.05
CA GLN A 15 -14.68 -7.94 19.87
C GLN A 15 -13.86 -6.97 19.00
N LEU A 16 -13.09 -7.50 18.04
CA LEU A 16 -12.35 -6.67 17.11
C LEU A 16 -13.29 -5.85 16.20
N ALA A 17 -14.37 -6.47 15.73
CA ALA A 17 -15.37 -5.81 14.90
C ALA A 17 -16.06 -4.65 15.65
N ALA A 18 -16.39 -4.84 16.92
CA ALA A 18 -16.95 -3.78 17.77
C ALA A 18 -15.97 -2.62 17.95
N TRP A 19 -14.69 -2.90 18.19
CA TRP A 19 -13.66 -1.86 18.28
C TRP A 19 -13.52 -1.08 16.97
N VAL A 20 -13.47 -1.78 15.83
CA VAL A 20 -13.37 -1.21 14.49
C VAL A 20 -14.57 -0.31 14.19
N GLU A 21 -15.79 -0.74 14.53
CA GLU A 21 -17.00 0.04 14.32
C GLU A 21 -17.01 1.31 15.18
N ASN A 22 -16.63 1.21 16.46
CA ASN A 22 -16.52 2.37 17.34
C ASN A 22 -15.52 3.39 16.81
N LEU A 23 -14.35 2.95 16.31
CA LEU A 23 -13.38 3.84 15.70
C LEU A 23 -13.96 4.52 14.44
N ASN A 24 -14.59 3.74 13.57
CA ASN A 24 -15.25 4.24 12.37
C ASN A 24 -16.28 5.32 12.68
N GLU A 25 -17.15 5.08 13.67
CA GLU A 25 -18.17 6.03 14.11
C GLU A 25 -17.55 7.33 14.66
N CYS A 26 -16.52 7.23 15.51
CA CYS A 26 -15.83 8.41 16.06
C CYS A 26 -15.20 9.24 14.93
N LEU A 27 -14.50 8.59 13.99
CA LEU A 27 -13.86 9.27 12.86
C LEU A 27 -14.90 9.92 11.93
N ALA A 28 -16.01 9.25 11.65
CA ALA A 28 -17.09 9.76 10.81
C ALA A 28 -17.77 11.00 11.40
N ARG A 29 -17.89 11.06 12.74
CA ARG A 29 -18.45 12.21 13.48
C ARG A 29 -17.40 13.27 13.83
N ARG A 30 -16.12 13.04 13.51
CA ARG A 30 -14.97 13.87 13.93
C ARG A 30 -14.83 13.97 15.47
N ASP A 31 -15.29 12.98 16.17
CA ASP A 31 -15.09 12.84 17.61
C ASP A 31 -13.70 12.29 17.88
N LEU A 32 -12.71 13.18 17.89
CA LEU A 32 -11.32 12.81 18.10
C LEU A 32 -11.06 12.38 19.55
N ASP A 33 -11.78 12.95 20.50
CA ASP A 33 -11.65 12.54 21.90
C ASP A 33 -12.16 11.11 22.09
N GLY A 34 -13.35 10.81 21.58
CA GLY A 34 -13.89 9.46 21.59
C GLY A 34 -13.01 8.47 20.81
N ALA A 35 -12.46 8.87 19.67
CA ALA A 35 -11.52 8.02 18.94
C ALA A 35 -10.27 7.68 19.76
N LEU A 36 -9.70 8.66 20.50
CA LEU A 36 -8.51 8.47 21.32
C LEU A 36 -8.75 7.68 22.60
N GLU A 37 -9.99 7.65 23.09
CA GLU A 37 -10.35 6.77 24.20
C GLU A 37 -10.29 5.28 23.84
N LEU A 38 -10.37 4.95 22.55
CA LEU A 38 -10.20 3.58 22.06
C LEU A 38 -8.73 3.11 22.03
N PHE A 39 -7.78 3.99 22.29
CA PHE A 39 -6.35 3.67 22.33
C PHE A 39 -5.85 3.59 23.78
N ALA A 40 -4.89 2.71 24.00
CA ALA A 40 -4.17 2.62 25.26
C ALA A 40 -3.31 3.89 25.50
N ASP A 41 -2.87 4.12 26.75
CA ASP A 41 -1.99 5.25 27.04
C ASP A 41 -0.65 5.12 26.33
N GLU A 42 -0.07 3.90 26.35
CA GLU A 42 1.05 3.54 25.48
C GLU A 42 0.48 2.94 24.20
N CYS A 43 0.48 3.70 23.11
CA CYS A 43 -0.07 3.26 21.84
C CYS A 43 0.75 3.76 20.64
N TYR A 44 0.64 3.05 19.55
CA TYR A 44 1.39 3.33 18.32
C TYR A 44 0.48 3.16 17.10
N TRP A 45 0.49 4.15 16.21
CA TRP A 45 -0.13 4.02 14.88
C TRP A 45 0.95 4.12 13.81
N ARG A 46 1.25 3.00 13.18
CA ARG A 46 2.14 2.96 12.01
C ARG A 46 1.33 3.19 10.76
N ASP A 47 1.57 4.29 10.06
CA ASP A 47 0.94 4.55 8.76
C ASP A 47 1.94 4.41 7.62
N LEU A 48 1.53 3.65 6.60
CA LEU A 48 2.27 3.45 5.37
C LEU A 48 1.45 4.03 4.22
N LEU A 49 1.55 5.35 4.04
CA LEU A 49 0.97 6.17 2.97
C LEU A 49 -0.56 6.38 3.01
N LEU A 50 -1.33 5.65 3.82
CA LEU A 50 -2.78 5.66 3.70
C LEU A 50 -3.43 6.96 4.22
N PHE A 51 -2.99 7.45 5.38
CA PHE A 51 -3.46 8.69 6.01
C PHE A 51 -2.50 9.84 5.78
N SER A 52 -1.23 9.59 6.03
CA SER A 52 -0.20 10.62 6.08
C SER A 52 0.48 10.91 4.75
N TRP A 53 0.31 10.04 3.76
CA TRP A 53 1.12 10.02 2.54
C TRP A 53 2.64 9.88 2.82
N ASN A 54 2.97 9.31 3.98
CA ASN A 54 4.34 9.13 4.46
C ASN A 54 4.47 7.76 5.17
N LEU A 55 5.69 7.33 5.41
CA LEU A 55 6.02 6.18 6.24
C LEU A 55 6.32 6.70 7.65
N VAL A 56 5.33 6.70 8.53
CA VAL A 56 5.45 7.32 9.86
C VAL A 56 4.93 6.40 10.95
N THR A 57 5.55 6.47 12.12
CA THR A 57 5.02 5.90 13.34
C THR A 57 4.62 7.05 14.27
N LEU A 58 3.36 7.07 14.64
CA LEU A 58 2.79 8.02 15.59
C LEU A 58 2.83 7.37 16.96
N GLU A 59 3.52 7.99 17.92
CA GLU A 59 3.72 7.47 19.26
C GLU A 59 2.86 8.22 20.25
N GLY A 60 1.92 7.52 20.88
CA GLY A 60 0.99 8.06 21.85
C GLY A 60 -0.18 8.85 21.27
N LYS A 61 -1.20 9.07 22.09
CA LYS A 61 -2.44 9.76 21.73
C LYS A 61 -2.23 11.17 21.15
N PRO A 62 -1.28 12.00 21.61
CA PRO A 62 -1.08 13.33 21.04
C PRO A 62 -0.67 13.30 19.58
N ALA A 63 0.30 12.45 19.19
CA ALA A 63 0.75 12.34 17.81
C ALA A 63 -0.35 11.79 16.89
N ILE A 64 -1.16 10.85 17.39
CA ILE A 64 -2.33 10.31 16.66
C ILE A 64 -3.36 11.42 16.46
N ARG A 65 -3.62 12.25 17.48
CA ARG A 65 -4.53 13.41 17.39
C ARG A 65 -4.08 14.36 16.30
N ASP A 66 -2.84 14.80 16.33
CA ASP A 66 -2.29 15.78 15.37
C ASP A 66 -2.43 15.28 13.92
N MET A 67 -2.19 14.00 13.70
CA MET A 67 -2.38 13.38 12.38
C MET A 67 -3.85 13.40 11.97
N LEU A 68 -4.77 12.98 12.84
CA LEU A 68 -6.20 12.95 12.56
C LEU A 68 -6.75 14.37 12.30
N GLU A 69 -6.40 15.34 13.15
CA GLU A 69 -6.80 16.76 12.95
C GLU A 69 -6.38 17.31 11.60
N THR A 70 -5.17 16.94 11.15
CA THR A 70 -4.60 17.44 9.89
C THR A 70 -5.13 16.71 8.67
N ARG A 71 -5.41 15.40 8.78
CA ARG A 71 -5.62 14.52 7.61
C ARG A 71 -7.04 14.02 7.43
N LEU A 72 -7.86 14.02 8.48
CA LEU A 72 -9.19 13.38 8.44
C LEU A 72 -10.10 13.93 7.34
N ASP A 73 -10.08 15.25 7.11
CA ASP A 73 -10.89 15.89 6.06
C ASP A 73 -10.50 15.47 4.63
N GLN A 74 -9.22 15.20 4.44
CA GLN A 74 -8.67 14.80 3.14
C GLN A 74 -8.82 13.30 2.90
N THR A 75 -8.64 12.51 3.95
CA THR A 75 -8.65 11.05 3.85
C THR A 75 -10.05 10.47 3.86
N ARG A 76 -10.98 11.04 4.66
CA ARG A 76 -12.38 10.57 4.81
C ARG A 76 -12.45 9.05 4.90
N PRO A 77 -11.84 8.45 5.92
CA PRO A 77 -11.79 7.01 6.02
C PRO A 77 -13.18 6.42 6.23
N GLU A 78 -13.49 5.36 5.49
CA GLU A 78 -14.79 4.69 5.47
C GLU A 78 -14.64 3.19 5.22
N GLN A 79 -15.75 2.46 5.25
CA GLN A 79 -15.82 1.03 4.92
C GLN A 79 -14.87 0.14 5.72
N TRP A 80 -14.68 0.46 6.98
CA TRP A 80 -13.87 -0.34 7.88
C TRP A 80 -14.49 -1.72 8.10
N LYS A 81 -13.69 -2.79 7.96
CA LYS A 81 -14.13 -4.18 8.10
C LYS A 81 -13.01 -5.04 8.66
N VAL A 82 -13.37 -6.01 9.48
CA VAL A 82 -12.44 -7.09 9.87
C VAL A 82 -12.29 -8.05 8.70
N GLU A 83 -11.06 -8.45 8.41
CA GLU A 83 -10.74 -9.45 7.37
C GLU A 83 -10.27 -10.76 7.99
N GLY A 84 -11.02 -11.83 7.75
CA GLY A 84 -10.74 -13.14 8.32
C GLY A 84 -11.09 -13.24 9.81
N GLU A 85 -10.45 -14.16 10.49
CA GLU A 85 -10.66 -14.40 11.92
C GLU A 85 -9.62 -13.64 12.75
N ALA A 86 -10.08 -12.98 13.82
CA ALA A 86 -9.20 -12.41 14.82
C ALA A 86 -8.75 -13.48 15.81
N THR A 87 -7.57 -13.33 16.35
CA THR A 87 -6.97 -14.27 17.31
C THR A 87 -6.71 -13.59 18.65
N LEU A 88 -6.84 -14.35 19.72
CA LEU A 88 -6.47 -13.92 21.07
C LEU A 88 -5.27 -14.73 21.54
N ASN A 89 -4.10 -14.09 21.61
CA ASN A 89 -2.85 -14.71 22.01
C ASN A 89 -2.22 -13.96 23.20
N ASN A 90 -2.01 -14.65 24.31
CA ASN A 90 -1.39 -14.05 25.51
C ASN A 90 -2.03 -12.72 25.96
N GLY A 91 -3.37 -12.64 25.92
CA GLY A 91 -4.10 -11.42 26.29
C GLY A 91 -4.09 -10.30 25.24
N VAL A 92 -3.50 -10.53 24.07
CA VAL A 92 -3.55 -9.61 22.92
C VAL A 92 -4.54 -10.15 21.90
N LEU A 93 -5.58 -9.37 21.64
CA LEU A 93 -6.52 -9.59 20.57
C LEU A 93 -5.97 -8.94 19.30
N GLU A 94 -5.84 -9.70 18.21
CA GLU A 94 -5.24 -9.17 16.99
C GLU A 94 -5.91 -9.69 15.72
N GLY A 95 -5.93 -8.85 14.68
CA GLY A 95 -6.54 -9.23 13.40
C GLY A 95 -6.33 -8.20 12.31
N TRP A 96 -6.62 -8.66 11.09
CA TRP A 96 -6.54 -7.84 9.90
C TRP A 96 -7.84 -7.05 9.69
N ILE A 97 -7.68 -5.86 9.14
CA ILE A 97 -8.79 -4.99 8.77
C ILE A 97 -8.59 -4.45 7.35
N SER A 98 -9.66 -4.09 6.69
CA SER A 98 -9.66 -3.28 5.48
C SER A 98 -10.42 -1.99 5.71
N LEU A 99 -10.08 -0.97 4.97
CA LEU A 99 -10.73 0.33 4.97
C LEU A 99 -10.50 1.04 3.65
N GLU A 100 -11.29 2.04 3.38
CA GLU A 100 -11.09 2.92 2.24
C GLU A 100 -10.89 4.36 2.71
N THR A 101 -10.15 5.13 1.92
CA THR A 101 -10.10 6.58 2.02
C THR A 101 -10.66 7.19 0.74
N GLU A 102 -10.80 8.52 0.67
CA GLU A 102 -11.20 9.21 -0.55
C GLU A 102 -10.36 8.76 -1.76
N ALA A 103 -9.04 8.66 -1.60
CA ALA A 103 -8.10 8.40 -2.69
C ALA A 103 -7.65 6.94 -2.82
N ALA A 104 -7.85 6.09 -1.80
CA ALA A 104 -7.18 4.79 -1.76
C ALA A 104 -7.98 3.71 -1.05
N ARG A 105 -7.65 2.45 -1.37
CA ARG A 105 -8.03 1.27 -0.58
C ARG A 105 -6.86 0.86 0.29
N GLY A 106 -7.14 0.59 1.53
CA GLY A 106 -6.15 0.27 2.54
C GLY A 106 -6.39 -1.07 3.21
N LYS A 107 -5.34 -1.52 3.88
CA LYS A 107 -5.36 -2.66 4.77
C LYS A 107 -4.69 -2.26 6.08
N GLY A 108 -5.11 -2.83 7.18
CA GLY A 108 -4.50 -2.58 8.48
C GLY A 108 -4.37 -3.85 9.31
N TYR A 109 -3.64 -3.72 10.40
CA TYR A 109 -3.53 -4.74 11.42
C TYR A 109 -3.68 -4.09 12.79
N VAL A 110 -4.61 -4.60 13.57
CA VAL A 110 -4.97 -4.06 14.89
C VAL A 110 -4.52 -5.03 15.96
N ARG A 111 -3.98 -4.50 17.06
CA ARG A 111 -3.67 -5.25 18.25
C ARG A 111 -4.25 -4.52 19.47
N LEU A 112 -5.15 -5.21 20.18
CA LEU A 112 -5.81 -4.70 21.36
C LEU A 112 -5.27 -5.40 22.61
N LYS A 113 -5.06 -4.64 23.66
CA LYS A 113 -4.83 -5.13 25.03
C LYS A 113 -5.94 -4.60 25.92
N GLU A 114 -6.58 -5.47 26.66
CA GLU A 114 -7.68 -5.08 27.58
C GLU A 114 -8.78 -4.24 26.88
N GLY A 115 -9.05 -4.53 25.60
CA GLY A 115 -10.04 -3.82 24.79
C GLY A 115 -9.57 -2.50 24.17
N LEU A 116 -8.37 -2.01 24.52
CA LEU A 116 -7.80 -0.77 23.97
C LEU A 116 -6.72 -1.05 22.92
N CYS A 117 -6.66 -0.21 21.90
CA CYS A 117 -5.66 -0.35 20.86
C CYS A 117 -4.26 0.01 21.36
N TRP A 118 -3.40 -1.00 21.34
CA TRP A 118 -1.98 -0.84 21.61
C TRP A 118 -1.22 -0.50 20.32
N THR A 119 -1.48 -1.24 19.22
CA THR A 119 -0.85 -0.94 17.93
C THR A 119 -1.85 -1.02 16.80
N LEU A 120 -1.81 -0.02 15.94
CA LEU A 120 -2.54 0.04 14.68
C LEU A 120 -1.54 0.21 13.54
N LEU A 121 -1.59 -0.68 12.56
CA LEU A 121 -0.95 -0.52 11.26
C LEU A 121 -2.01 -0.13 10.24
N THR A 122 -1.71 0.86 9.42
CA THR A 122 -2.47 1.14 8.19
C THR A 122 -1.54 1.23 7.00
N THR A 123 -1.92 0.66 5.87
CA THR A 123 -1.13 0.67 4.64
C THR A 123 -2.01 0.90 3.42
N MET A 124 -1.57 1.76 2.53
CA MET A 124 -2.18 1.91 1.21
C MET A 124 -1.89 0.66 0.38
N ARG A 125 -2.93 0.09 -0.21
CA ARG A 125 -2.84 -1.06 -1.10
C ARG A 125 -3.00 -0.66 -2.56
N GLU A 126 -3.87 0.29 -2.81
CA GLU A 126 -4.28 0.63 -4.16
C GLU A 126 -4.82 2.06 -4.22
N LEU A 127 -4.45 2.81 -5.23
CA LEU A 127 -5.04 4.12 -5.53
C LEU A 127 -6.33 3.92 -6.33
N LYS A 128 -7.42 4.55 -5.89
CA LYS A 128 -8.70 4.53 -6.60
C LYS A 128 -8.56 5.23 -7.96
N GLY A 129 -8.98 4.57 -9.03
CA GLY A 129 -8.86 5.08 -10.41
C GLY A 129 -7.49 4.84 -11.06
N PHE A 130 -6.51 4.32 -10.31
CA PHE A 130 -5.17 4.02 -10.80
C PHE A 130 -4.76 2.58 -10.43
N GLU A 131 -5.71 1.69 -10.39
CA GLU A 131 -5.50 0.31 -10.02
C GLU A 131 -4.58 -0.41 -11.02
N GLU A 132 -3.61 -1.16 -10.51
CA GLU A 132 -2.75 -1.98 -11.37
C GLU A 132 -3.59 -3.05 -12.08
N PRO A 133 -3.50 -3.17 -13.41
CA PRO A 133 -4.19 -4.22 -14.14
C PRO A 133 -3.79 -5.61 -13.63
N SER A 134 -4.75 -6.38 -13.09
CA SER A 134 -4.52 -7.70 -12.51
C SER A 134 -5.45 -8.75 -13.10
N GLY A 135 -5.19 -10.02 -12.84
CA GLY A 135 -5.98 -11.13 -13.33
C GLY A 135 -6.11 -11.11 -14.86
N ARG A 136 -7.33 -11.14 -15.38
CA ARG A 136 -7.59 -11.12 -16.82
C ARG A 136 -7.25 -9.80 -17.51
N ARG A 137 -7.11 -8.72 -16.75
CA ARG A 137 -6.71 -7.39 -17.27
C ARG A 137 -5.20 -7.20 -17.28
N ARG A 138 -4.43 -8.15 -16.76
CA ARG A 138 -2.96 -8.08 -16.76
C ARG A 138 -2.46 -8.03 -18.20
N PRO A 139 -1.54 -7.11 -18.56
CA PRO A 139 -0.91 -7.10 -19.87
C PRO A 139 -0.25 -8.47 -20.15
N MET A 140 -0.66 -9.09 -21.24
CA MET A 140 -0.21 -10.42 -21.67
C MET A 140 0.99 -10.32 -22.61
N GLY A 141 2.16 -9.92 -22.08
CA GLY A 141 3.40 -9.85 -22.86
C GLY A 141 3.34 -8.89 -24.06
N ALA A 142 4.12 -9.16 -25.10
CA ALA A 142 4.07 -8.38 -26.33
C ALA A 142 2.78 -8.71 -27.11
N ASN A 143 1.99 -7.69 -27.39
CA ASN A 143 0.88 -7.82 -28.33
C ASN A 143 1.51 -8.12 -29.71
N HIS A 144 1.41 -9.37 -30.14
CA HIS A 144 1.67 -9.72 -31.53
C HIS A 144 0.50 -9.12 -32.33
N GLY A 145 0.63 -7.83 -32.69
CA GLY A 145 -0.41 -7.10 -33.39
C GLY A 145 -0.92 -7.89 -34.60
N HIS A 146 -2.17 -7.69 -34.93
CA HIS A 146 -2.80 -8.29 -36.09
C HIS A 146 -1.84 -8.19 -37.27
N ALA A 147 -1.56 -9.32 -37.91
CA ALA A 147 -0.56 -9.48 -38.97
C ALA A 147 -0.69 -8.47 -40.16
N HIS A 148 -1.70 -7.59 -40.10
CA HIS A 148 -2.04 -6.64 -41.16
C HIS A 148 -2.02 -5.17 -40.73
N ALA A 149 -1.91 -4.82 -39.44
CA ALA A 149 -2.09 -3.43 -39.01
C ALA A 149 -0.77 -2.69 -38.71
N ASP A 150 0.23 -3.35 -38.14
CA ASP A 150 1.53 -2.74 -37.83
C ASP A 150 2.65 -3.75 -38.06
N LYS A 151 3.44 -3.53 -39.10
CA LYS A 151 4.55 -4.41 -39.50
C LYS A 151 5.82 -4.20 -38.63
N ARG A 152 5.81 -3.21 -37.71
CA ARG A 152 6.97 -2.90 -36.89
C ARG A 152 7.21 -4.00 -35.87
N ASN A 153 8.46 -4.43 -35.76
CA ASN A 153 8.88 -5.38 -34.74
C ASN A 153 9.00 -4.71 -33.34
N TRP A 154 9.23 -5.50 -32.32
CA TRP A 154 9.35 -4.99 -30.94
C TRP A 154 10.46 -3.93 -30.79
N LEU A 155 11.60 -4.12 -31.44
CA LEU A 155 12.73 -3.19 -31.35
C LEU A 155 12.43 -1.84 -32.03
N GLU A 156 11.76 -1.88 -33.17
CA GLU A 156 11.35 -0.66 -33.90
C GLU A 156 10.36 0.15 -33.07
N ARG A 157 9.35 -0.49 -32.49
CA ARG A 157 8.39 0.18 -31.60
C ARG A 157 9.07 0.78 -30.37
N ARG A 158 10.03 0.08 -29.78
CA ARG A 158 10.80 0.59 -28.65
C ARG A 158 11.64 1.79 -29.02
N ARG A 159 12.28 1.79 -30.18
CA ARG A 159 13.06 2.95 -30.68
C ARG A 159 12.18 4.16 -30.96
N ASP A 160 10.98 3.95 -31.51
CA ASP A 160 10.00 5.01 -31.73
C ASP A 160 9.52 5.59 -30.39
N GLU A 161 9.25 4.74 -29.39
CA GLU A 161 8.89 5.16 -28.04
C GLU A 161 10.04 5.99 -27.40
N GLU A 162 11.27 5.51 -27.49
CA GLU A 162 12.45 6.22 -26.97
C GLU A 162 12.67 7.56 -27.68
N ALA A 163 12.51 7.61 -29.01
CA ALA A 163 12.65 8.83 -29.80
C ALA A 163 11.53 9.85 -29.55
N SER A 164 10.36 9.40 -29.11
CA SER A 164 9.22 10.28 -28.81
C SER A 164 9.31 10.97 -27.45
N LEU A 165 9.98 10.34 -26.47
CA LEU A 165 10.07 10.83 -25.09
C LEU A 165 10.87 12.15 -25.03
N GLY A 166 10.27 13.16 -24.41
CA GLY A 166 10.84 14.51 -24.29
C GLY A 166 10.67 15.37 -25.54
N ILE A 167 10.12 14.84 -26.64
CA ILE A 167 9.86 15.56 -27.89
C ILE A 167 8.34 15.64 -28.16
N THR A 168 7.71 14.53 -28.48
CA THR A 168 6.26 14.45 -28.75
C THR A 168 5.47 13.92 -27.58
N THR A 169 6.09 13.10 -26.73
CA THR A 169 5.51 12.55 -25.49
C THR A 169 6.30 13.09 -24.30
N GLN A 170 5.67 13.94 -23.50
CA GLN A 170 6.32 14.45 -22.28
C GLN A 170 6.34 13.36 -21.20
N PRO A 171 7.49 13.09 -20.57
CA PRO A 171 7.53 12.19 -19.43
C PRO A 171 6.78 12.82 -18.26
N TYR A 172 5.88 12.06 -17.65
CA TYR A 172 5.23 12.47 -16.40
C TYR A 172 6.17 12.29 -15.20
N CYS A 173 7.05 11.29 -15.28
CA CYS A 173 8.00 10.97 -14.21
C CYS A 173 9.43 10.94 -14.77
N LEU A 174 10.34 11.65 -14.10
CA LEU A 174 11.78 11.59 -14.34
C LEU A 174 12.43 10.84 -13.17
N ILE A 175 13.10 9.73 -13.48
CA ILE A 175 13.85 8.95 -12.49
C ILE A 175 15.34 9.26 -12.66
N VAL A 176 15.97 9.77 -11.62
CA VAL A 176 17.40 10.01 -11.59
C VAL A 176 18.11 8.80 -10.97
N GLY A 177 18.81 8.06 -11.80
CA GLY A 177 19.52 6.83 -11.43
C GLY A 177 18.87 5.56 -11.98
N GLY A 178 19.57 4.88 -12.90
CA GLY A 178 19.19 3.61 -13.53
C GLY A 178 19.63 2.37 -12.73
N GLY A 179 19.68 2.48 -11.41
CA GLY A 179 19.96 1.37 -10.52
C GLY A 179 18.77 0.43 -10.32
N GLN A 180 18.91 -0.53 -9.41
CA GLN A 180 17.88 -1.51 -9.06
C GLN A 180 16.54 -0.84 -8.74
N GLY A 181 16.56 0.17 -7.86
CA GLY A 181 15.35 0.91 -7.50
C GLY A 181 14.74 1.69 -8.67
N GLY A 182 15.58 2.39 -9.45
CA GLY A 182 15.12 3.16 -10.61
C GLY A 182 14.52 2.29 -11.71
N LEU A 183 15.17 1.17 -12.02
CA LEU A 183 14.67 0.21 -13.00
C LEU A 183 13.36 -0.46 -12.53
N GLY A 184 13.29 -0.85 -11.26
CA GLY A 184 12.08 -1.43 -10.66
C GLY A 184 10.90 -0.47 -10.69
N LEU A 185 11.13 0.80 -10.29
CA LEU A 185 10.11 1.84 -10.34
C LEU A 185 9.64 2.09 -11.78
N ALA A 186 10.56 2.23 -12.73
CA ALA A 186 10.21 2.45 -14.14
C ALA A 186 9.40 1.28 -14.74
N ALA A 187 9.74 0.04 -14.39
CA ALA A 187 8.99 -1.13 -14.82
C ALA A 187 7.54 -1.09 -14.30
N ARG A 188 7.33 -0.67 -13.04
CA ARG A 188 6.00 -0.50 -12.46
C ARG A 188 5.23 0.64 -13.10
N LEU A 189 5.84 1.79 -13.27
CA LEU A 189 5.22 2.94 -13.93
C LEU A 189 4.83 2.63 -15.38
N LYS A 190 5.67 1.89 -16.12
CA LYS A 190 5.33 1.42 -17.46
C LYS A 190 4.09 0.53 -17.48
N ARG A 191 3.94 -0.37 -16.52
CA ARG A 191 2.74 -1.21 -16.37
C ARG A 191 1.48 -0.41 -16.08
N MET A 192 1.62 0.71 -15.41
CA MET A 192 0.54 1.65 -15.11
C MET A 192 0.27 2.62 -16.26
N GLY A 193 1.02 2.53 -17.37
CA GLY A 193 0.88 3.43 -18.52
C GLY A 193 1.41 4.85 -18.27
N VAL A 194 2.27 5.04 -17.26
CA VAL A 194 2.86 6.33 -16.92
C VAL A 194 4.12 6.56 -17.76
N PRO A 195 4.15 7.56 -18.67
CA PRO A 195 5.35 7.90 -19.44
C PRO A 195 6.50 8.28 -18.52
N THR A 196 7.58 7.52 -18.56
CA THR A 196 8.68 7.66 -17.61
C THR A 196 10.02 7.67 -18.33
N LEU A 197 10.89 8.61 -17.95
CA LEU A 197 12.26 8.70 -18.44
C LEU A 197 13.22 8.41 -17.28
N ILE A 198 14.22 7.55 -17.55
CA ILE A 198 15.34 7.31 -16.63
C ILE A 198 16.55 8.04 -17.15
N VAL A 199 17.24 8.79 -16.31
CA VAL A 199 18.55 9.36 -16.60
C VAL A 199 19.57 8.77 -15.63
N ASP A 200 20.74 8.39 -16.14
CA ASP A 200 21.83 7.84 -15.36
C ASP A 200 23.17 8.38 -15.88
N LYS A 201 24.16 8.41 -15.01
CA LYS A 201 25.54 8.77 -15.39
C LYS A 201 26.27 7.66 -16.15
N ALA A 202 25.78 6.41 -16.06
CA ALA A 202 26.34 5.27 -16.76
C ALA A 202 25.81 5.20 -18.20
N GLU A 203 26.60 4.64 -19.12
CA GLU A 203 26.25 4.56 -20.53
C GLU A 203 25.07 3.62 -20.81
N ARG A 204 24.90 2.58 -19.98
CA ARG A 204 23.86 1.56 -20.21
C ARG A 204 23.32 0.98 -18.90
N PRO A 205 22.08 0.44 -18.92
CA PRO A 205 21.51 -0.25 -17.76
C PRO A 205 22.40 -1.39 -17.29
N GLY A 206 22.59 -1.48 -15.96
CA GLY A 206 23.40 -2.51 -15.31
C GLY A 206 24.89 -2.20 -15.19
N ASP A 207 25.39 -1.08 -15.70
CA ASP A 207 26.82 -0.73 -15.59
C ASP A 207 27.26 -0.53 -14.14
N GLN A 208 26.37 -0.09 -13.26
CA GLN A 208 26.65 -0.06 -11.83
C GLN A 208 27.00 -1.43 -11.23
N TRP A 209 26.48 -2.54 -11.80
CA TRP A 209 26.80 -3.89 -11.40
C TRP A 209 28.11 -4.35 -12.04
N ARG A 210 28.31 -4.02 -13.32
CA ARG A 210 29.55 -4.34 -14.06
C ARG A 210 30.79 -3.64 -13.51
N GLY A 211 30.60 -2.43 -12.97
CA GLY A 211 31.66 -1.63 -12.36
C GLY A 211 32.04 -2.04 -10.92
N ARG A 212 31.32 -3.01 -10.32
CA ARG A 212 31.63 -3.53 -9.00
C ARG A 212 32.79 -4.54 -9.03
N TYR A 213 33.03 -5.19 -7.91
CA TYR A 213 34.09 -6.21 -7.80
C TYR A 213 33.77 -7.45 -8.64
N LYS A 214 34.81 -8.09 -9.19
CA LYS A 214 34.68 -9.21 -10.15
C LYS A 214 34.00 -10.45 -9.59
N SER A 215 34.08 -10.67 -8.28
CA SER A 215 33.45 -11.82 -7.59
C SER A 215 32.02 -11.57 -7.13
N LEU A 216 31.38 -10.47 -7.59
CA LEU A 216 30.00 -10.18 -7.25
C LEU A 216 29.08 -11.28 -7.79
N CYS A 217 28.37 -11.92 -6.89
CA CYS A 217 27.28 -12.86 -7.20
C CYS A 217 26.07 -12.57 -6.31
N LEU A 218 24.91 -13.03 -6.73
CA LEU A 218 23.72 -13.02 -5.89
C LEU A 218 23.91 -14.03 -4.76
N HIS A 219 23.59 -13.60 -3.55
CA HIS A 219 23.68 -14.46 -2.36
C HIS A 219 22.37 -15.20 -2.08
N ASP A 220 21.27 -14.66 -2.59
CA ASP A 220 19.94 -15.24 -2.41
C ASP A 220 19.59 -16.21 -3.55
N PRO A 221 18.76 -17.24 -3.26
CA PRO A 221 18.25 -18.12 -4.29
C PRO A 221 17.46 -17.32 -5.35
N VAL A 222 17.68 -17.65 -6.63
CA VAL A 222 17.12 -16.92 -7.77
C VAL A 222 15.59 -16.74 -7.74
N TRP A 223 14.88 -17.65 -7.11
CA TRP A 223 13.42 -17.57 -6.98
C TRP A 223 12.91 -16.54 -5.97
N TYR A 224 13.79 -15.92 -5.18
CA TYR A 224 13.44 -14.78 -4.32
C TYR A 224 13.59 -13.42 -5.03
N ASP A 225 14.34 -13.38 -6.13
CA ASP A 225 14.68 -12.15 -6.86
C ASP A 225 13.67 -11.82 -7.96
N HIS A 226 12.38 -12.08 -7.72
CA HIS A 226 11.29 -11.73 -8.65
C HIS A 226 10.74 -10.33 -8.41
N MET A 227 10.42 -9.66 -9.49
CA MET A 227 9.64 -8.42 -9.50
C MET A 227 8.28 -8.60 -10.18
#